data_b4cc1eb8be4a5e26b1812f61c318ffa7
#
_entry.id   b4cc1eb8be4a5e26b1812f61c318ffa7
#
_cell.length_a   1.000
_cell.length_b   1.000
_cell.length_c   1.000
_cell.angle_alpha   90.00
_cell.angle_beta   90.00
_cell.angle_gamma   90.00
#
_symmetry.space_group_name_H-M   'P 1'
#
loop_
_entity.id
_entity.type
_entity.pdbx_description
1 polymer ?
#
loop_
_entity_poly.entity_id
_entity_poly.type
_entity_poly.pdbx_seq_one_letter_code
_entity_poly.pdbx_strand_id
1 'polypeptide(L)' 'MQLETVINRLIKFINARLDALSVTVTSGGVDSMEKYQYIVGQMNALEATRQELSNLLEDKEQKNEGTVIDINDAKTKN' A
#
# COMPACT_ATOMS: atom_id res chain seq x y z
N MET A 1 20.25 -6.08 -0.96
CA MET A 1 18.96 -5.85 -0.28
C MET A 1 17.85 -6.50 -1.07
N GLN A 2 16.98 -7.19 -0.39
CA GLN A 2 15.90 -7.88 -1.07
C GLN A 2 14.73 -6.94 -1.34
N LEU A 3 14.07 -7.17 -2.44
CA LEU A 3 12.94 -6.35 -2.84
C LEU A 3 11.81 -6.40 -1.82
N GLU A 4 11.56 -7.57 -1.26
CA GLU A 4 10.52 -7.70 -0.23
C GLU A 4 10.80 -6.82 0.97
N THR A 5 12.06 -6.72 1.37
CA THR A 5 12.44 -5.87 2.50
C THR A 5 12.16 -4.41 2.18
N VAL A 6 12.48 -3.99 0.96
CA VAL A 6 12.22 -2.61 0.54
C VAL A 6 10.74 -2.31 0.54
N ILE A 7 9.94 -3.21 -0.04
CA ILE A 7 8.51 -3.02 -0.11
C ILE A 7 7.90 -2.95 1.29
N ASN A 8 8.31 -3.84 2.18
CA ASN A 8 7.77 -3.86 3.53
C ASN A 8 8.14 -2.59 4.30
N ARG A 9 9.32 -2.07 4.07
CA ARG A 9 9.70 -0.81 4.72
C ARG A 9 8.86 0.35 4.22
N LEU A 10 8.55 0.37 2.93
CA LEU A 10 7.69 1.40 2.38
C LEU A 10 6.28 1.30 2.93
N ILE A 11 5.76 0.09 3.03
CA ILE A 11 4.43 -0.11 3.61
C ILE A 11 4.40 0.39 5.05
N LYS A 12 5.43 0.08 5.81
CA LYS A 12 5.51 0.52 7.20
C LYS A 12 5.56 2.04 7.30
N PHE A 13 6.33 2.67 6.40
CA PHE A 13 6.39 4.13 6.36
C PHE A 13 5.02 4.72 6.05
N ILE A 14 4.33 4.15 5.07
CA ILE A 14 3.01 4.64 4.68
C ILE A 14 2.02 4.50 5.82
N ASN A 15 2.05 3.37 6.52
CA ASN A 15 1.17 3.16 7.67
C ASN A 15 1.42 4.22 8.76
N ALA A 16 2.67 4.55 9.00
CA ALA A 16 3.01 5.57 10.00
C ALA A 16 2.47 6.94 9.57
N ARG A 17 2.57 7.25 8.28
CA ARG A 17 2.03 8.51 7.77
C ARG A 17 0.52 8.56 7.88
N LEU A 18 -0.15 7.45 7.56
CA LEU A 18 -1.61 7.39 7.68
C LEU A 18 -2.03 7.59 9.14
N ASP A 19 -1.32 6.95 10.05
CA ASP A 19 -1.62 7.12 11.48
C ASP A 19 -1.45 8.57 11.91
N ALA A 20 -0.39 9.23 11.47
CA ALA A 20 -0.14 10.61 11.83
C ALA A 20 -1.24 11.53 11.30
N LEU A 21 -1.67 11.29 10.06
CA LEU A 21 -2.73 12.10 9.46
C LEU A 21 -4.06 11.86 10.18
N SER A 22 -4.32 10.61 10.55
CA SER A 22 -5.52 10.26 11.29
C SER A 22 -5.57 10.97 12.64
N VAL A 23 -4.44 11.01 13.34
CA VAL A 23 -4.34 11.70 14.61
C VAL A 23 -4.61 13.19 14.43
N THR A 24 -4.07 13.78 13.37
CA THR A 24 -4.30 15.20 13.09
C THR A 24 -5.78 15.50 12.94
N VAL A 25 -6.50 14.63 12.22
CA VAL A 25 -7.94 14.83 12.02
C VAL A 25 -8.72 14.69 13.32
N THR A 26 -8.38 13.67 14.11
CA THR A 26 -9.18 13.35 15.30
C THR A 26 -8.82 14.19 16.51
N SER A 27 -7.67 14.84 16.51
CA SER A 27 -7.21 15.63 17.64
C SER A 27 -7.59 17.11 17.55
N GLY A 28 -8.37 17.49 16.53
CA GLY A 28 -8.77 18.88 16.37
C GLY A 28 -7.76 19.73 15.63
N GLY A 29 -6.78 19.10 14.98
CA GLY A 29 -5.80 19.85 14.19
C GLY A 29 -6.33 20.37 12.88
N VAL A 30 -7.58 20.04 12.54
CA VAL A 30 -8.22 20.45 11.31
C VAL A 30 -9.29 21.46 11.65
N ASP A 31 -9.13 22.68 11.13
CA ASP A 31 -10.03 23.78 11.48
C ASP A 31 -10.77 24.33 10.26
N SER A 32 -10.69 23.69 9.13
CA SER A 32 -11.40 24.14 7.93
C SER A 32 -11.70 22.95 7.04
N MET A 33 -12.72 23.12 6.19
CA MET A 33 -13.08 22.08 5.23
C MET A 33 -11.96 21.88 4.21
N GLU A 34 -11.29 22.96 3.82
CA GLU A 34 -10.19 22.85 2.87
C GLU A 34 -9.05 21.99 3.42
N LYS A 35 -8.70 22.23 4.67
CA LYS A 35 -7.65 21.46 5.31
C LYS A 35 -8.07 20.01 5.46
N TYR A 36 -9.32 19.77 5.81
CA TYR A 36 -9.85 18.42 5.93
C TYR A 36 -9.75 17.68 4.60
N GLN A 37 -10.20 18.33 3.52
CA GLN A 37 -10.17 17.70 2.20
C GLN A 37 -8.75 17.43 1.74
N TYR A 38 -7.82 18.32 2.05
CA TYR A 38 -6.43 18.13 1.71
C TYR A 38 -5.88 16.88 2.39
N ILE A 39 -6.17 16.72 3.68
CA ILE A 39 -5.69 15.58 4.44
C ILE A 39 -6.34 14.29 3.93
N VAL A 40 -7.64 14.32 3.66
CA VAL A 40 -8.32 13.14 3.13
C VAL A 40 -7.72 12.74 1.79
N GLY A 41 -7.39 13.73 0.94
CA GLY A 41 -6.74 13.43 -0.33
C GLY A 41 -5.40 12.75 -0.15
N GLN A 42 -4.61 13.22 0.82
CA GLN A 42 -3.33 12.58 1.12
C GLN A 42 -3.53 11.15 1.61
N MET A 43 -4.50 10.93 2.49
CA MET A 43 -4.77 9.60 3.01
C MET A 43 -5.20 8.65 1.89
N ASN A 44 -6.07 9.12 1.00
CA ASN A 44 -6.51 8.30 -0.11
C ASN A 44 -5.36 7.92 -1.02
N ALA A 45 -4.47 8.85 -1.31
CA ALA A 45 -3.31 8.58 -2.15
C ALA A 45 -2.36 7.59 -1.49
N LEU A 46 -2.14 7.75 -0.18
CA LEU A 46 -1.28 6.84 0.55
C LEU A 46 -1.86 5.43 0.61
N GLU A 47 -3.18 5.33 0.80
CA GLU A 47 -3.83 4.03 0.84
C GLU A 47 -3.76 3.34 -0.52
N ALA A 48 -3.96 4.08 -1.59
CA ALA A 48 -3.85 3.50 -2.93
C ALA A 48 -2.43 3.02 -3.19
N THR A 49 -1.44 3.79 -2.77
CA THR A 49 -0.04 3.41 -2.94
C THR A 49 0.28 2.18 -2.10
N ARG A 50 -0.22 2.13 -0.87
CA ARG A 50 0.00 0.97 -0.01
C ARG A 50 -0.60 -0.29 -0.63
N GLN A 51 -1.80 -0.14 -1.19
CA GLN A 51 -2.45 -1.28 -1.84
C GLN A 51 -1.63 -1.78 -3.01
N GLU A 52 -1.07 -0.87 -3.80
CA GLU A 52 -0.25 -1.27 -4.93
C GLU A 52 1.03 -1.97 -4.47
N LEU A 53 1.65 -1.48 -3.42
CA LEU A 53 2.83 -2.14 -2.88
C LEU A 53 2.51 -3.53 -2.36
N SER A 54 1.35 -3.69 -1.74
CA SER A 54 0.91 -5.01 -1.29
C SER A 54 0.67 -5.94 -2.47
N ASN A 55 0.09 -5.41 -3.55
CA ASN A 55 -0.11 -6.20 -4.76
C ASN A 55 1.21 -6.65 -5.36
N LEU A 56 2.20 -5.77 -5.39
CA LEU A 56 3.51 -6.12 -5.91
C LEU A 56 4.17 -7.21 -5.07
N LEU A 57 4.00 -7.13 -3.77
CA LEU A 57 4.56 -8.13 -2.87
C LEU A 57 3.90 -9.49 -3.10
N GLU A 58 2.58 -9.50 -3.26
CA GLU A 58 1.86 -10.72 -3.57
C GLU A 58 2.29 -11.32 -4.89
N ASP A 59 2.43 -10.47 -5.90
CA ASP A 59 2.86 -10.94 -7.22
C ASP A 59 4.23 -11.59 -7.15
N LYS A 60 5.14 -10.98 -6.38
CA LYS A 60 6.47 -11.55 -6.24
C LYS A 60 6.43 -12.90 -5.54
N GLU A 61 5.61 -13.01 -4.50
CA GLU A 61 5.48 -14.27 -3.78
C GLU A 61 4.84 -15.34 -4.67
N GLN A 62 3.84 -14.96 -5.43
CA GLN A 62 3.20 -15.90 -6.34
C GLN A 62 4.16 -16.37 -7.42
N LYS A 63 4.98 -15.47 -7.93
CA LYS A 63 5.96 -15.85 -8.93
C LYS A 63 6.95 -16.87 -8.39
N ASN A 64 7.37 -16.67 -7.15
CA ASN A 64 8.29 -17.62 -6.54
C ASN A 64 7.68 -18.99 -6.39
N GLU A 65 6.39 -19.05 -6.12
CA GLU A 65 5.68 -20.31 -6.03
C GLU A 65 5.20 -20.76 -7.39
N GLY A 66 4.82 -19.80 -8.20
CA GLY A 66 4.19 -20.04 -9.47
C GLY A 66 5.08 -20.65 -10.51
N THR A 67 6.38 -20.53 -10.34
CA THR A 67 7.26 -21.20 -11.28
C THR A 67 7.05 -22.69 -11.24
N VAL A 68 6.42 -23.14 -10.22
CA VAL A 68 6.06 -24.53 -10.10
C VAL A 68 4.82 -24.81 -10.90
N ILE A 69 3.98 -23.88 -11.02
CA ILE A 69 2.72 -24.10 -11.59
C ILE A 69 2.49 -23.43 -12.84
N ASP A 70 2.62 -22.68 -13.11
CA ASP A 70 2.07 -21.95 -14.13
C ASP A 70 1.94 -22.25 -15.30
N ILE A 71 1.78 -22.70 -15.27
CA ILE A 71 1.34 -22.73 -16.13
C ILE A 71 0.35 -22.72 -16.49
N ASN A 72 0.04 -23.10 -16.14
CA ASN A 72 -1.05 -22.85 -16.49
C ASN A 72 -1.66 -22.35 -16.42
N ASP A 73 -1.29 -22.26 -16.04
CA ASP A 73 -2.03 -21.58 -16.06
C ASP A 73 -2.31 -21.09 -16.37
N ALA A 74 -1.69 -21.44 -16.50
CA ALA A 74 -2.14 -20.88 -16.88
C ALA A 74 -2.53 -20.84 -17.45
N LYS A 75 -2.22 -21.19 -17.51
CA LYS A 75 -2.77 -21.18 -18.11
C LYS A 75 -3.40 -21.09 -18.33
N THR A 76 -2.95 -21.01 -18.06
CA THR A 76 -3.61 -20.88 -18.28
C THR A 76 -4.17 -20.59 -18.54
N LYS A 77 -3.86 -20.76 -18.47
CA LYS A 77 -4.39 -20.49 -18.79
C LYS A 77 -4.81 -20.20 -19.14
N ASN A 78 -4.29 -20.36 -19.16
CA ASN A 78 -4.79 -20.07 -19.55
C ASN A 78 -5.27 -20.07 -19.78
#